data_896f11115f2a5bec667cab75c8c67d01
#
_entry.id   896f11115f2a5bec667cab75c8c67d01
#
_cell.length_a   1.000
_cell.length_b   1.000
_cell.length_c   1.000
_cell.angle_alpha   90.00
_cell.angle_beta   90.00
_cell.angle_gamma   90.00
#
_symmetry.space_group_name_H-M   'P 1'
#
loop_
_entity.id
_entity.type
_entity.pdbx_description
1 polymer ?
#
loop_
_entity_poly.entity_id
_entity_poly.type
_entity_poly.pdbx_seq_one_letter_code
_entity_poly.pdbx_strand_id
1 'polypeptide(L)'
;MDRPLDEAAFVAALDRVTAAHPAMDPLEAGLLAALDLGLPGDSRAFARTFAVEHALVLRAVAALDEAGHVTVTARDPRTQRTRYNPAAS
;
A
#
# COMPACT_ATOMS: atom_id res chain seq x y z
N MET A 1 3.03 -8.43 20.59
CA MET A 1 4.05 -7.36 20.62
C MET A 1 4.28 -6.86 19.22
N ASP A 2 4.06 -5.57 19.02
CA ASP A 2 4.22 -4.99 17.70
C ASP A 2 5.70 -4.91 17.33
N ARG A 3 5.99 -5.35 16.12
CA ARG A 3 7.33 -5.18 15.59
C ARG A 3 7.44 -3.81 14.96
N PRO A 4 8.52 -3.08 15.22
CA PRO A 4 8.75 -1.86 14.47
C PRO A 4 8.95 -2.21 13.00
N LEU A 5 8.60 -1.27 12.12
CA LEU A 5 8.83 -1.43 10.70
C LEU A 5 10.33 -1.55 10.46
N ASP A 6 10.74 -2.59 9.74
CA ASP A 6 12.12 -2.76 9.34
C ASP A 6 12.37 -1.89 8.11
N GLU A 7 13.03 -0.74 8.32
CA GLU A 7 13.28 0.21 7.24
C GLU A 7 14.14 -0.38 6.14
N ALA A 8 15.14 -1.18 6.48
CA ALA A 8 16.00 -1.80 5.48
C ALA A 8 15.21 -2.79 4.61
N ALA A 9 14.34 -3.58 5.23
CA ALA A 9 13.48 -4.50 4.50
C ALA A 9 12.50 -3.74 3.61
N PHE A 10 11.97 -2.63 4.11
CA PHE A 10 11.04 -1.81 3.32
C PHE A 10 11.74 -1.21 2.11
N VAL A 11 12.94 -0.65 2.28
CA VAL A 11 13.70 -0.08 1.17
C VAL A 11 14.00 -1.15 0.13
N ALA A 12 14.40 -2.35 0.56
CA ALA A 12 14.66 -3.45 -0.36
C ALA A 12 13.41 -3.85 -1.14
N ALA A 13 12.25 -3.91 -0.46
CA ALA A 13 10.99 -4.21 -1.11
C ALA A 13 10.60 -3.10 -2.09
N LEU A 14 10.80 -1.84 -1.70
CA LEU A 14 10.51 -0.70 -2.56
C LEU A 14 11.38 -0.73 -3.82
N ASP A 15 12.67 -1.07 -3.67
CA ASP A 15 13.57 -1.18 -4.81
C ASP A 15 13.10 -2.27 -5.79
N ARG A 16 12.62 -3.41 -5.27
CA ARG A 16 12.09 -4.48 -6.12
C ARG A 16 10.86 -4.00 -6.90
N VAL A 17 9.93 -3.31 -6.22
CA VAL A 17 8.72 -2.79 -6.86
C VAL A 17 9.09 -1.75 -7.93
N THR A 18 9.99 -0.83 -7.60
CA THR A 18 10.41 0.22 -8.52
C THR A 18 11.10 -0.36 -9.75
N ALA A 19 11.91 -1.40 -9.56
CA ALA A 19 12.58 -2.06 -10.67
C ALA A 19 11.57 -2.75 -11.60
N ALA A 20 10.52 -3.34 -11.04
CA ALA A 20 9.48 -4.00 -11.82
C ALA A 20 8.52 -2.99 -12.48
N HIS A 21 8.34 -1.82 -11.87
CA HIS A 21 7.39 -0.80 -12.32
C HIS A 21 8.03 0.58 -12.30
N PRO A 22 8.98 0.86 -13.22
CA PRO A 22 9.77 2.10 -13.13
C PRO A 22 8.97 3.38 -13.31
N ALA A 23 7.78 3.31 -13.90
CA ALA A 23 6.92 4.49 -14.09
C ALA A 23 5.86 4.63 -13.00
N MET A 24 5.85 3.74 -12.01
CA MET A 24 4.84 3.79 -10.96
C MET A 24 5.08 4.96 -10.01
N ASP A 25 3.99 5.60 -9.58
CA ASP A 25 4.05 6.65 -8.58
C ASP A 25 4.69 6.15 -7.29
N PRO A 26 5.58 6.94 -6.64
CA PRO A 26 6.27 6.49 -5.43
C PRO A 26 5.35 6.04 -4.29
N LEU A 27 4.20 6.69 -4.10
CA LEU A 27 3.27 6.29 -3.05
C LEU A 27 2.63 4.93 -3.37
N GLU A 28 2.28 4.71 -4.64
CA GLU A 28 1.76 3.42 -5.09
C GLU A 28 2.80 2.32 -4.90
N ALA A 29 4.05 2.60 -5.26
CA ALA A 29 5.14 1.65 -5.06
C ALA A 29 5.34 1.34 -3.58
N GLY A 30 5.22 2.36 -2.72
CA GLY A 30 5.31 2.17 -1.28
C GLY A 30 4.21 1.27 -0.74
N LEU A 31 2.99 1.42 -1.24
CA LEU A 31 1.88 0.56 -0.86
C LEU A 31 2.13 -0.90 -1.23
N LEU A 32 2.63 -1.14 -2.44
CA LEU A 32 2.94 -2.51 -2.87
C LEU A 32 4.11 -3.10 -2.06
N ALA A 33 5.11 -2.28 -1.75
CA ALA A 33 6.24 -2.72 -0.93
C ALA A 33 5.78 -3.13 0.46
N ALA A 34 4.87 -2.35 1.06
CA ALA A 34 4.31 -2.66 2.36
C ALA A 34 3.55 -3.98 2.35
N LEU A 35 2.74 -4.22 1.31
CA LEU A 35 2.03 -5.50 1.17
C LEU A 35 3.00 -6.66 1.01
N ASP A 36 4.07 -6.46 0.24
CA ASP A 36 5.11 -7.47 0.03
C ASP A 36 5.76 -7.90 1.36
N LEU A 37 5.84 -6.97 2.30
CA LEU A 37 6.39 -7.25 3.63
C LEU A 37 5.36 -7.84 4.60
N GLY A 38 4.13 -8.05 4.15
CA GLY A 38 3.09 -8.60 5.02
C GLY A 38 2.41 -7.57 5.92
N LEU A 39 2.59 -6.28 5.66
CA LEU A 39 1.87 -5.24 6.39
C LEU A 39 0.39 -5.29 6.01
N PRO A 40 -0.50 -4.86 6.92
CA PRO A 40 -1.93 -4.92 6.63
C PRO A 40 -2.33 -4.11 5.40
N GLY A 41 -3.16 -4.69 4.57
CA GLY A 41 -3.77 -4.00 3.43
C GLY A 41 -4.94 -3.12 3.91
N ASP A 42 -4.62 -2.00 4.53
CA ASP A 42 -5.56 -1.12 5.20
C ASP A 42 -5.09 0.32 5.03
N SER A 43 -5.91 1.14 4.38
CA SER A 43 -5.54 2.52 4.03
C SER A 43 -5.24 3.38 5.25
N ARG A 44 -5.98 3.20 6.35
CA ARG A 44 -5.73 3.95 7.59
C ARG A 44 -4.44 3.53 8.27
N ALA A 45 -4.21 2.21 8.31
CA ALA A 45 -2.98 1.69 8.92
C ALA A 45 -1.75 2.19 8.15
N PHE A 46 -1.80 2.16 6.83
CA PHE A 46 -0.70 2.68 6.01
C PHE A 46 -0.49 4.18 6.25
N ALA A 47 -1.57 4.96 6.21
CA ALA A 47 -1.49 6.41 6.42
C ALA A 47 -0.84 6.74 7.75
N ARG A 48 -1.20 6.01 8.81
CA ARG A 48 -0.65 6.22 10.15
C ARG A 48 0.82 5.80 10.22
N THR A 49 1.15 4.63 9.68
CA THR A 49 2.50 4.08 9.74
C THR A 49 3.51 4.97 9.01
N PHE A 50 3.12 5.51 7.86
CA PHE A 50 4.02 6.28 7.02
C PHE A 50 3.79 7.79 7.09
N ALA A 51 2.91 8.23 7.98
CA ALA A 51 2.59 9.66 8.17
C ALA A 51 2.18 10.35 6.86
N VAL A 52 1.30 9.69 6.10
CA VAL A 52 0.78 10.21 4.84
C VAL A 52 -0.70 10.53 5.02
N GLU A 53 -1.18 11.58 4.39
CA GLU A 53 -2.59 11.93 4.44
C GLU A 53 -3.45 10.79 3.87
N HIS A 54 -4.53 10.47 4.59
CA HIS A 54 -5.40 9.35 4.21
C HIS A 54 -6.00 9.54 2.80
N ALA A 55 -6.35 10.77 2.44
CA ALA A 55 -6.89 11.04 1.11
C ALA A 55 -5.92 10.67 -0.02
N LEU A 56 -4.62 10.90 0.21
CA LEU A 56 -3.59 10.53 -0.77
C LEU A 56 -3.44 9.01 -0.85
N VAL A 57 -3.53 8.33 0.29
CA VAL A 57 -3.47 6.87 0.32
C VAL A 57 -4.67 6.28 -0.42
N LEU A 58 -5.86 6.82 -0.19
CA LEU A 58 -7.07 6.36 -0.88
C LEU A 58 -6.95 6.50 -2.40
N ARG A 59 -6.39 7.61 -2.85
CA ARG A 59 -6.17 7.83 -4.29
C ARG A 59 -5.19 6.83 -4.87
N ALA A 60 -4.12 6.54 -4.14
CA ALA A 60 -3.12 5.58 -4.59
C ALA A 60 -3.69 4.16 -4.63
N VAL A 61 -4.50 3.78 -3.62
CA VAL A 61 -5.15 2.47 -3.60
C VAL A 61 -6.11 2.34 -4.80
N ALA A 62 -6.87 3.38 -5.10
CA ALA A 62 -7.78 3.36 -6.25
C ALA A 62 -7.02 3.18 -7.57
N ALA A 63 -5.88 3.85 -7.71
CA ALA A 63 -5.05 3.72 -8.91
C ALA A 63 -4.49 2.30 -9.04
N LEU A 64 -4.03 1.71 -7.92
CA LEU A 64 -3.51 0.35 -7.92
C LEU A 64 -4.60 -0.68 -8.23
N ASP A 65 -5.81 -0.45 -7.71
CA ASP A 65 -6.95 -1.32 -7.99
C ASP A 65 -7.32 -1.26 -9.47
N GLU A 66 -7.39 -0.07 -10.02
CA GLU A 66 -7.71 0.13 -11.43
C GLU A 66 -6.65 -0.51 -12.34
N ALA A 67 -5.40 -0.43 -11.95
CA ALA A 67 -4.30 -1.02 -12.72
C ALA A 67 -4.17 -2.53 -12.51
N GLY A 68 -4.93 -3.12 -11.60
CA GLY A 68 -4.91 -4.55 -11.37
C GLY A 68 -3.81 -5.04 -10.42
N HIS A 69 -3.18 -4.15 -9.68
CA HIS A 69 -2.11 -4.53 -8.74
C HIS A 69 -2.65 -4.94 -7.37
N VAL A 70 -3.81 -4.42 -6.98
CA VAL A 70 -4.48 -4.81 -5.75
C VAL A 70 -5.96 -5.04 -6.02
N THR A 71 -6.61 -5.72 -5.08
CA THR A 71 -8.07 -5.89 -5.09
C THR A 71 -8.64 -5.28 -3.82
N VAL A 72 -9.54 -4.31 -3.96
CA VAL A 72 -10.24 -3.72 -2.83
C VAL A 72 -11.27 -4.73 -2.34
N THR A 73 -11.24 -5.05 -1.04
CA THR A 73 -12.12 -6.05 -0.44
C THR A 73 -13.21 -5.47 0.43
N ALA A 74 -13.01 -4.26 0.96
CA ALA A 74 -14.00 -3.61 1.82
C ALA A 74 -13.73 -2.12 1.88
N ARG A 75 -14.78 -1.34 2.07
CA ARG A 75 -14.68 0.11 2.27
C ARG A 75 -15.73 0.53 3.28
N ASP A 76 -15.30 1.24 4.32
CA ASP A 76 -16.21 1.82 5.30
C ASP A 76 -16.73 3.15 4.75
N PRO A 77 -18.06 3.29 4.52
CA PRO A 77 -18.60 4.52 3.94
C PRO A 77 -18.46 5.74 4.84
N ARG A 78 -18.32 5.53 6.16
CA ARG A 78 -18.20 6.65 7.11
C ARG A 78 -16.80 7.22 7.16
N THR A 79 -15.79 6.34 7.19
CA THR A 79 -14.40 6.75 7.40
C THR A 79 -13.59 6.69 6.12
N GLN A 80 -14.12 6.07 5.08
CA GLN A 80 -13.44 5.78 3.82
C GLN A 80 -12.29 4.79 3.99
N ARG A 81 -12.16 4.17 5.18
CA ARG A 81 -11.16 3.13 5.39
C ARG A 81 -11.34 2.02 4.37
N THR A 82 -10.31 1.75 3.63
CA THR A 82 -10.35 0.79 2.53
C THR A 82 -9.40 -0.36 2.83
N ARG A 83 -9.89 -1.59 2.69
CA ARG A 83 -9.07 -2.79 2.82
C ARG A 83 -8.81 -3.36 1.44
N TYR A 84 -7.59 -3.84 1.25
CA TYR A 84 -7.16 -4.34 -0.05
C TYR A 84 -6.14 -5.45 0.13
N ASN A 85 -6.06 -6.32 -0.85
CA ASN A 85 -5.09 -7.41 -0.90
C ASN A 85 -4.30 -7.32 -2.20
N PRO A 86 -3.11 -7.94 -2.27
CA PRO A 86 -2.42 -8.08 -3.54
C PRO A 86 -3.35 -8.79 -4.53
N ALA A 87 -3.36 -8.34 -5.76
CA ALA A 87 -4.18 -8.96 -6.78
C ALA A 87 -3.69 -10.40 -7.01
N ALA A 88 -4.65 -11.32 -7.22
CA ALA A 88 -4.31 -12.68 -7.58
C ALA A 88 -3.70 -12.70 -8.97
N SER A 89 -2.61 -13.44 -9.14
CA SER A 89 -2.01 -13.60 -10.45
C SER A 89 -2.65 -14.73 -11.23
#